data_46f36215606528d2e9ea1484cc64f417
#
_entry.id   46f36215606528d2e9ea1484cc64f417
#
_cell.length_a   1.000
_cell.length_b   1.000
_cell.length_c   1.000
_cell.angle_alpha   90.00
_cell.angle_beta   90.00
_cell.angle_gamma   90.00
#
_symmetry.space_group_name_H-M   'P 1'
#
loop_
_entity.id
_entity.type
_entity.pdbx_description
1 polymer ?
#
loop_
_entity_poly.entity_id
_entity_poly.type
_entity_poly.pdbx_seq_one_letter_code
_entity_poly.pdbx_strand_id
1 'polypeptide(L)'
;ELLYEHGIGAGDPVAIYSSSTPHWPLAFFTATAFGRVSVPILRDFSGIEAEHVLKHSESRVLFVGKQQLSRLSEECLSSLDLVFDIDSLEIIRSNAGGKINKERHEPQPNDLAALIYTSGTTGQAKGVMLTHINFVTNVIAGFYIHTIGPKDTLLSILPLAHTYELSLGMLYPFASGAKVCYISKAPTPSYLVKVMANV
;
A
#
# COMPACT_ATOMS: atom_id res chain seq x y z
N GLU A 1 -5.89 1.61 16.52
CA GLU A 1 -6.92 2.22 17.41
C GLU A 1 -7.78 3.21 16.61
N LEU A 2 -7.22 4.28 16.07
CA LEU A 2 -7.91 5.35 15.37
C LEU A 2 -8.92 4.88 14.30
N LEU A 3 -8.55 3.92 13.45
CA LEU A 3 -9.44 3.40 12.41
C LEU A 3 -10.68 2.72 13.00
N TYR A 4 -10.53 1.98 14.10
CA TYR A 4 -11.67 1.37 14.80
C TYR A 4 -12.60 2.42 15.44
N GLU A 5 -12.04 3.51 15.97
CA GLU A 5 -12.81 4.63 16.51
C GLU A 5 -13.67 5.32 15.43
N HIS A 6 -13.24 5.23 14.17
CA HIS A 6 -13.97 5.74 13.01
C HIS A 6 -14.80 4.67 12.28
N GLY A 7 -15.02 3.51 12.92
CA GLY A 7 -15.85 2.45 12.36
C GLY A 7 -15.24 1.72 11.16
N ILE A 8 -13.89 1.77 11.02
CA ILE A 8 -13.16 1.06 9.96
C ILE A 8 -12.69 -0.28 10.52
N GLY A 9 -13.35 -1.35 10.13
CA GLY A 9 -13.12 -2.70 10.64
C GLY A 9 -12.54 -3.67 9.62
N ALA A 10 -12.66 -4.97 9.94
CA ALA A 10 -12.26 -6.04 9.03
C ALA A 10 -13.05 -5.99 7.72
N GLY A 11 -12.38 -6.27 6.62
CA GLY A 11 -12.94 -6.21 5.26
C GLY A 11 -13.01 -4.82 4.65
N ASP A 12 -12.90 -3.74 5.44
CA ASP A 12 -12.94 -2.38 4.91
C ASP A 12 -11.70 -2.07 4.06
N PRO A 13 -11.86 -1.53 2.84
CA PRO A 13 -10.73 -1.19 1.98
C PRO A 13 -10.03 0.09 2.44
N VAL A 14 -8.70 0.01 2.48
CA VAL A 14 -7.78 1.09 2.84
C VAL A 14 -6.83 1.35 1.66
N ALA A 15 -6.99 2.47 1.00
CA ALA A 15 -6.20 2.81 -0.18
C ALA A 15 -4.87 3.48 0.20
N ILE A 16 -3.85 3.23 -0.64
CA ILE A 16 -2.53 3.85 -0.54
C ILE A 16 -2.18 4.42 -1.92
N TYR A 17 -2.13 5.75 -2.04
CA TYR A 17 -1.80 6.43 -3.29
C TYR A 17 -0.64 7.38 -3.06
N SER A 18 0.58 6.86 -3.22
CA SER A 18 1.81 7.63 -3.01
C SER A 18 3.01 7.01 -3.71
N SER A 19 4.12 7.74 -3.70
CA SER A 19 5.44 7.18 -4.00
C SER A 19 5.89 6.21 -2.90
N SER A 20 6.86 5.34 -3.22
CA SER A 20 7.45 4.42 -2.23
C SER A 20 8.27 5.23 -1.21
N THR A 21 7.84 5.20 0.05
CA THR A 21 8.48 5.86 1.19
C THR A 21 8.55 4.89 2.37
N PRO A 22 9.35 5.15 3.41
CA PRO A 22 9.35 4.30 4.62
C PRO A 22 7.99 4.20 5.32
N HIS A 23 7.08 5.15 5.12
CA HIS A 23 5.73 5.12 5.69
C HIS A 23 4.74 4.26 4.89
N TRP A 24 5.05 3.96 3.63
CA TRP A 24 4.21 3.12 2.79
C TRP A 24 3.95 1.72 3.40
N PRO A 25 5.00 0.98 3.89
CA PRO A 25 4.78 -0.27 4.63
C PRO A 25 3.91 -0.10 5.87
N LEU A 26 4.02 1.01 6.60
CA LEU A 26 3.18 1.27 7.78
C LEU A 26 1.71 1.37 7.40
N ALA A 27 1.39 2.10 6.31
CA ALA A 27 0.03 2.18 5.78
C ALA A 27 -0.49 0.79 5.35
N PHE A 28 0.34 -0.01 4.65
CA PHE A 28 0.00 -1.35 4.23
C PHE A 28 -0.31 -2.28 5.42
N PHE A 29 0.57 -2.31 6.43
CA PHE A 29 0.35 -3.14 7.61
C PHE A 29 -0.76 -2.60 8.51
N THR A 30 -1.03 -1.29 8.52
CA THR A 30 -2.21 -0.73 9.22
C THR A 30 -3.52 -1.31 8.67
N ALA A 31 -3.57 -1.59 7.38
CA ALA A 31 -4.69 -2.32 6.79
C ALA A 31 -4.60 -3.82 7.13
N THR A 32 -3.60 -4.50 6.61
CA THR A 32 -3.57 -5.97 6.52
C THR A 32 -3.43 -6.68 7.87
N ALA A 33 -2.67 -6.11 8.83
CA ALA A 33 -2.48 -6.73 10.14
C ALA A 33 -3.75 -6.79 11.01
N PHE A 34 -4.80 -6.11 10.61
CA PHE A 34 -6.07 -6.05 11.35
C PHE A 34 -7.28 -6.46 10.49
N GLY A 35 -7.03 -7.23 9.44
CA GLY A 35 -8.07 -7.80 8.58
C GLY A 35 -8.74 -6.83 7.61
N ARG A 36 -8.23 -5.61 7.47
CA ARG A 36 -8.66 -4.68 6.42
C ARG A 36 -8.00 -5.02 5.11
N VAL A 37 -8.56 -4.54 4.00
CA VAL A 37 -8.06 -4.83 2.66
C VAL A 37 -7.21 -3.66 2.16
N SER A 38 -5.92 -3.88 1.91
CA SER A 38 -5.08 -2.85 1.30
C SER A 38 -5.42 -2.68 -0.18
N VAL A 39 -5.53 -1.42 -0.64
CA VAL A 39 -5.76 -1.06 -2.04
C VAL A 39 -4.60 -0.18 -2.54
N PRO A 40 -3.48 -0.79 -2.92
CA PRO A 40 -2.35 -0.06 -3.49
C PRO A 40 -2.69 0.54 -4.85
N ILE A 41 -2.51 1.86 -4.98
CA ILE A 41 -2.71 2.59 -6.23
C ILE A 41 -1.34 3.01 -6.78
N LEU A 42 -1.07 2.72 -8.04
CA LEU A 42 0.18 3.11 -8.69
C LEU A 42 0.34 4.63 -8.66
N ARG A 43 1.50 5.09 -8.18
CA ARG A 43 1.81 6.52 -8.02
C ARG A 43 1.68 7.35 -9.31
N ASP A 44 1.81 6.67 -10.46
CA ASP A 44 1.79 7.30 -11.78
C ASP A 44 0.38 7.34 -12.40
N PHE A 45 -0.63 6.75 -11.74
CA PHE A 45 -2.02 6.90 -12.15
C PHE A 45 -2.43 8.38 -12.15
N SER A 46 -3.23 8.75 -13.14
CA SER A 46 -3.91 10.04 -13.17
C SER A 46 -4.95 10.14 -12.06
N GLY A 47 -5.45 11.35 -11.78
CA GLY A 47 -6.54 11.54 -10.83
C GLY A 47 -7.77 10.71 -11.19
N ILE A 48 -8.17 10.69 -12.47
CA ILE A 48 -9.33 9.94 -12.96
C ILE A 48 -9.16 8.43 -12.71
N GLU A 49 -7.98 7.87 -12.98
CA GLU A 49 -7.71 6.45 -12.75
C GLU A 49 -7.70 6.13 -11.25
N ALA A 50 -7.10 7.00 -10.43
CA ALA A 50 -7.07 6.81 -8.98
C ALA A 50 -8.47 6.92 -8.37
N GLU A 51 -9.27 7.88 -8.76
CA GLU A 51 -10.67 8.04 -8.33
C GLU A 51 -11.54 6.84 -8.76
N HIS A 52 -11.31 6.31 -9.96
CA HIS A 52 -11.97 5.09 -10.40
C HIS A 52 -11.63 3.91 -9.47
N VAL A 53 -10.36 3.74 -9.11
CA VAL A 53 -9.93 2.69 -8.17
C VAL A 53 -10.57 2.90 -6.81
N LEU A 54 -10.53 4.11 -6.24
CA LEU A 54 -11.12 4.43 -4.95
C LEU A 54 -12.62 4.11 -4.91
N LYS A 55 -13.34 4.49 -5.96
CA LYS A 55 -14.77 4.23 -6.07
C LYS A 55 -15.09 2.75 -6.27
N HIS A 56 -14.39 2.07 -7.17
CA HIS A 56 -14.64 0.65 -7.49
C HIS A 56 -14.26 -0.28 -6.34
N SER A 57 -13.23 0.05 -5.58
CA SER A 57 -12.82 -0.70 -4.39
C SER A 57 -13.66 -0.37 -3.16
N GLU A 58 -14.53 0.64 -3.25
CA GLU A 58 -15.30 1.16 -2.12
C GLU A 58 -14.39 1.59 -0.96
N SER A 59 -13.22 2.15 -1.30
CA SER A 59 -12.23 2.57 -0.29
C SER A 59 -12.80 3.62 0.64
N ARG A 60 -12.68 3.38 1.94
CA ARG A 60 -13.15 4.29 3.00
C ARG A 60 -12.04 5.16 3.56
N VAL A 61 -10.80 4.69 3.48
CA VAL A 61 -9.61 5.35 4.01
C VAL A 61 -8.59 5.51 2.89
N LEU A 62 -7.90 6.64 2.87
CA LEU A 62 -6.82 6.92 1.93
C LEU A 62 -5.58 7.43 2.64
N PHE A 63 -4.45 6.76 2.46
CA PHE A 63 -3.11 7.29 2.72
C PHE A 63 -2.56 7.86 1.42
N VAL A 64 -2.25 9.16 1.39
CA VAL A 64 -1.93 9.86 0.14
C VAL A 64 -0.68 10.74 0.27
N GLY A 65 0.16 10.72 -0.77
CA GLY A 65 1.27 11.66 -0.90
C GLY A 65 0.81 13.03 -1.43
N LYS A 66 1.53 14.09 -1.10
CA LYS A 66 1.20 15.47 -1.52
C LYS A 66 0.96 15.62 -3.03
N GLN A 67 1.83 15.01 -3.84
CA GLN A 67 1.72 15.07 -5.29
C GLN A 67 0.47 14.36 -5.81
N GLN A 68 0.12 13.23 -5.21
CA GLN A 68 -1.04 12.45 -5.57
C GLN A 68 -2.33 13.11 -5.11
N LEU A 69 -2.33 13.72 -3.93
CA LEU A 69 -3.47 14.46 -3.37
C LEU A 69 -3.92 15.57 -4.33
N SER A 70 -3.00 16.31 -4.92
CA SER A 70 -3.32 17.40 -5.85
C SER A 70 -3.98 16.94 -7.17
N ARG A 71 -4.05 15.64 -7.43
CA ARG A 71 -4.70 15.06 -8.61
C ARG A 71 -6.16 14.67 -8.36
N LEU A 72 -6.56 14.58 -7.08
CA LEU A 72 -7.89 14.12 -6.69
C LEU A 72 -8.86 15.30 -6.57
N SER A 73 -10.11 15.07 -6.97
CA SER A 73 -11.18 16.05 -6.83
C SER A 73 -11.69 16.17 -5.39
N GLU A 74 -12.24 17.32 -5.04
CA GLU A 74 -12.91 17.53 -3.75
C GLU A 74 -14.11 16.59 -3.56
N GLU A 75 -14.80 16.22 -4.63
CA GLU A 75 -15.90 15.26 -4.60
C GLU A 75 -15.40 13.89 -4.13
N CYS A 76 -14.32 13.40 -4.74
CA CYS A 76 -13.70 12.14 -4.35
C CYS A 76 -13.24 12.16 -2.89
N LEU A 77 -12.51 13.20 -2.48
CA LEU A 77 -12.00 13.33 -1.11
C LEU A 77 -13.14 13.42 -0.07
N SER A 78 -14.28 14.01 -0.44
CA SER A 78 -15.45 14.12 0.43
C SER A 78 -16.21 12.80 0.58
N SER A 79 -16.03 11.85 -0.33
CA SER A 79 -16.64 10.52 -0.25
C SER A 79 -15.90 9.57 0.68
N LEU A 80 -14.67 9.89 1.08
CA LEU A 80 -13.86 9.08 1.98
C LEU A 80 -14.13 9.44 3.44
N ASP A 81 -14.06 8.43 4.32
CA ASP A 81 -14.22 8.64 5.76
C ASP A 81 -13.00 9.33 6.38
N LEU A 82 -11.80 8.87 5.97
CA LEU A 82 -10.53 9.38 6.48
C LEU A 82 -9.51 9.53 5.34
N VAL A 83 -8.79 10.66 5.36
CA VAL A 83 -7.63 10.88 4.48
C VAL A 83 -6.43 11.27 5.32
N PHE A 84 -5.34 10.53 5.15
CA PHE A 84 -4.06 10.73 5.84
C PHE A 84 -3.00 11.25 4.87
N ASP A 85 -2.20 12.22 5.30
CA ASP A 85 -0.91 12.46 4.68
C ASP A 85 0.02 11.29 5.01
N ILE A 86 0.58 10.62 4.00
CA ILE A 86 1.38 9.42 4.22
C ILE A 86 2.75 9.74 4.85
N ASP A 87 3.27 10.95 4.65
CA ASP A 87 4.60 11.31 5.13
C ASP A 87 4.60 11.73 6.60
N SER A 88 3.53 12.38 7.07
CA SER A 88 3.35 12.75 8.48
C SER A 88 2.49 11.77 9.27
N LEU A 89 1.69 10.94 8.59
CA LEU A 89 0.65 10.06 9.15
C LEU A 89 -0.46 10.85 9.88
N GLU A 90 -0.58 12.14 9.64
CA GLU A 90 -1.63 12.99 10.19
C GLU A 90 -2.90 12.92 9.35
N ILE A 91 -4.04 13.07 10.02
CA ILE A 91 -5.34 13.19 9.35
C ILE A 91 -5.42 14.58 8.71
N ILE A 92 -5.58 14.62 7.39
CA ILE A 92 -5.80 15.86 6.64
C ILE A 92 -7.28 16.09 6.32
N ARG A 93 -8.09 15.03 6.41
CA ARG A 93 -9.56 15.10 6.29
C ARG A 93 -10.22 13.98 7.08
N SER A 94 -11.29 14.30 7.80
CA SER A 94 -12.16 13.34 8.47
C SER A 94 -13.62 13.71 8.17
N ASN A 95 -14.32 12.81 7.50
CA ASN A 95 -15.77 12.91 7.23
C ASN A 95 -16.54 11.86 8.04
N ALA A 96 -15.85 11.13 8.89
CA ALA A 96 -16.40 10.00 9.61
C ALA A 96 -17.32 10.46 10.75
N GLY A 97 -18.60 10.15 10.63
CA GLY A 97 -19.57 10.10 11.72
C GLY A 97 -19.91 8.65 12.11
N GLY A 98 -18.97 7.73 11.94
CA GLY A 98 -19.20 6.30 11.98
C GLY A 98 -19.45 5.73 13.38
N LYS A 99 -20.14 4.59 13.43
CA LYS A 99 -20.27 3.78 14.64
C LYS A 99 -18.89 3.21 14.99
N ILE A 100 -18.50 3.36 16.26
CA ILE A 100 -17.26 2.76 16.78
C ILE A 100 -17.33 1.23 16.58
N ASN A 101 -16.40 0.67 15.82
CA ASN A 101 -16.21 -0.76 15.73
C ASN A 101 -15.00 -1.14 16.60
N LYS A 102 -15.25 -1.82 17.72
CA LYS A 102 -14.21 -2.22 18.66
C LYS A 102 -13.74 -3.67 18.49
N GLU A 103 -14.35 -4.41 17.57
CA GLU A 103 -13.95 -5.80 17.33
C GLU A 103 -12.64 -5.84 16.55
N ARG A 104 -11.61 -6.33 17.20
CA ARG A 104 -10.33 -6.65 16.56
C ARG A 104 -10.46 -7.98 15.86
N HIS A 105 -10.19 -7.98 14.56
CA HIS A 105 -10.13 -9.19 13.76
C HIS A 105 -8.68 -9.67 13.65
N GLU A 106 -8.46 -10.94 13.91
CA GLU A 106 -7.20 -11.62 13.64
C GLU A 106 -7.27 -12.24 12.24
N PRO A 107 -6.47 -11.72 11.28
CA PRO A 107 -6.56 -12.15 9.89
C PRO A 107 -6.27 -13.65 9.73
N GLN A 108 -7.08 -14.33 8.95
CA GLN A 108 -6.88 -15.73 8.60
C GLN A 108 -6.15 -15.86 7.25
N PRO A 109 -5.48 -16.98 6.97
CA PRO A 109 -4.70 -17.16 5.73
C PRO A 109 -5.49 -16.90 4.45
N ASN A 110 -6.78 -17.23 4.42
CA ASN A 110 -7.64 -17.08 3.26
C ASN A 110 -8.41 -15.75 3.23
N ASP A 111 -8.25 -14.91 4.24
CA ASP A 111 -8.85 -13.57 4.21
C ASP A 111 -8.19 -12.72 3.13
N LEU A 112 -8.97 -11.83 2.53
CA LEU A 112 -8.49 -10.89 1.53
C LEU A 112 -7.53 -9.89 2.18
N ALA A 113 -6.30 -9.84 1.70
CA ALA A 113 -5.27 -8.93 2.20
C ALA A 113 -5.10 -7.69 1.33
N ALA A 114 -5.23 -7.85 0.01
CA ALA A 114 -5.10 -6.72 -0.90
C ALA A 114 -5.95 -6.88 -2.17
N LEU A 115 -6.33 -5.73 -2.72
CA LEU A 115 -6.97 -5.58 -4.01
C LEU A 115 -6.07 -4.73 -4.90
N ILE A 116 -5.38 -5.36 -5.85
CA ILE A 116 -4.38 -4.70 -6.70
C ILE A 116 -4.92 -4.49 -8.10
N TYR A 117 -4.95 -3.23 -8.53
CA TYR A 117 -5.46 -2.85 -9.85
C TYR A 117 -4.38 -2.92 -10.91
N THR A 118 -4.68 -3.61 -11.99
CA THR A 118 -3.83 -3.68 -13.18
C THR A 118 -4.51 -2.96 -14.34
N SER A 119 -3.70 -2.34 -15.22
CA SER A 119 -4.20 -1.79 -16.48
C SER A 119 -4.73 -2.94 -17.34
N GLY A 120 -6.04 -3.13 -17.35
CA GLY A 120 -6.68 -4.18 -18.15
C GLY A 120 -6.49 -3.92 -19.65
N THR A 121 -6.30 -4.99 -20.43
CA THR A 121 -6.24 -4.94 -21.91
C THR A 121 -7.53 -4.38 -22.54
N THR A 122 -8.60 -4.27 -21.78
CA THR A 122 -9.91 -3.75 -22.18
C THR A 122 -10.14 -2.28 -21.82
N GLY A 123 -9.11 -1.57 -21.33
CA GLY A 123 -9.18 -0.15 -20.97
C GLY A 123 -9.78 0.15 -19.59
N GLN A 124 -10.35 -0.84 -18.89
CA GLN A 124 -10.79 -0.69 -17.50
C GLN A 124 -9.83 -1.41 -16.56
N ALA A 125 -9.44 -0.75 -15.49
CA ALA A 125 -8.61 -1.35 -14.46
C ALA A 125 -9.36 -2.51 -13.79
N LYS A 126 -8.69 -3.67 -13.68
CA LYS A 126 -9.23 -4.88 -13.03
C LYS A 126 -8.57 -5.05 -11.67
N GLY A 127 -9.38 -5.24 -10.63
CA GLY A 127 -8.90 -5.54 -9.28
C GLY A 127 -8.57 -7.02 -9.13
N VAL A 128 -7.31 -7.34 -8.87
CA VAL A 128 -6.84 -8.68 -8.54
C VAL A 128 -6.93 -8.87 -7.03
N MET A 129 -7.69 -9.86 -6.59
CA MET A 129 -7.89 -10.20 -5.18
C MET A 129 -6.74 -11.09 -4.70
N LEU A 130 -6.00 -10.65 -3.69
CA LEU A 130 -4.90 -11.41 -3.09
C LEU A 130 -5.17 -11.63 -1.60
N THR A 131 -5.10 -12.89 -1.20
CA THR A 131 -5.26 -13.30 0.20
C THR A 131 -3.92 -13.25 0.95
N HIS A 132 -3.97 -13.32 2.28
CA HIS A 132 -2.75 -13.40 3.10
C HIS A 132 -1.86 -14.58 2.70
N ILE A 133 -2.44 -15.75 2.44
CA ILE A 133 -1.65 -16.94 2.04
C ILE A 133 -0.95 -16.75 0.69
N ASN A 134 -1.51 -15.95 -0.24
CA ASN A 134 -0.83 -15.67 -1.50
C ASN A 134 0.48 -14.91 -1.26
N PHE A 135 0.47 -13.90 -0.39
CA PHE A 135 1.67 -13.15 -0.03
C PHE A 135 2.68 -14.01 0.74
N VAL A 136 2.22 -14.77 1.73
CA VAL A 136 3.08 -15.68 2.51
C VAL A 136 3.77 -16.71 1.61
N THR A 137 3.04 -17.29 0.65
CA THR A 137 3.60 -18.24 -0.32
C THR A 137 4.72 -17.61 -1.16
N ASN A 138 4.52 -16.37 -1.63
CA ASN A 138 5.54 -15.65 -2.39
C ASN A 138 6.78 -15.32 -1.53
N VAL A 139 6.59 -14.95 -0.27
CA VAL A 139 7.69 -14.70 0.67
C VAL A 139 8.49 -15.98 0.91
N ILE A 140 7.80 -17.11 1.15
CA ILE A 140 8.45 -18.43 1.32
C ILE A 140 9.23 -18.81 0.06
N ALA A 141 8.66 -18.60 -1.13
CA ALA A 141 9.37 -18.84 -2.39
C ALA A 141 10.64 -17.98 -2.50
N GLY A 142 10.62 -16.74 -2.01
CA GLY A 142 11.79 -15.87 -1.94
C GLY A 142 12.95 -16.49 -1.17
N PHE A 143 12.69 -17.13 -0.02
CA PHE A 143 13.73 -17.81 0.76
C PHE A 143 14.40 -18.98 0.03
N TYR A 144 13.70 -19.63 -0.91
CA TYR A 144 14.28 -20.70 -1.73
C TYR A 144 15.10 -20.18 -2.92
N ILE A 145 14.83 -18.96 -3.38
CA ILE A 145 15.51 -18.37 -4.54
C ILE A 145 16.83 -17.71 -4.10
N HIS A 146 16.78 -16.92 -3.06
CA HIS A 146 17.94 -16.18 -2.57
C HIS A 146 17.81 -15.91 -1.07
N THR A 147 18.80 -16.30 -0.30
CA THR A 147 18.80 -16.08 1.15
C THR A 147 19.32 -14.67 1.46
N ILE A 148 18.50 -13.87 2.09
CA ILE A 148 18.86 -12.57 2.68
C ILE A 148 18.60 -12.58 4.18
N GLY A 149 19.21 -11.67 4.93
CA GLY A 149 19.07 -11.60 6.37
C GLY A 149 19.36 -10.22 6.95
N PRO A 150 19.46 -10.10 8.28
CA PRO A 150 19.58 -8.80 8.98
C PRO A 150 20.81 -7.96 8.61
N LYS A 151 21.81 -8.54 7.95
CA LYS A 151 23.03 -7.84 7.52
C LYS A 151 22.88 -7.25 6.11
N ASP A 152 21.85 -7.66 5.38
CA ASP A 152 21.65 -7.25 4.00
C ASP A 152 20.84 -5.96 3.92
N THR A 153 21.13 -5.18 2.89
CA THR A 153 20.38 -3.98 2.53
C THR A 153 19.89 -4.11 1.10
N LEU A 154 18.58 -3.97 0.91
CA LEU A 154 17.94 -3.99 -0.39
C LEU A 154 17.57 -2.58 -0.83
N LEU A 155 17.77 -2.31 -2.11
CA LEU A 155 17.33 -1.06 -2.72
C LEU A 155 16.00 -1.28 -3.44
N SER A 156 14.93 -0.69 -2.91
CA SER A 156 13.60 -0.73 -3.51
C SER A 156 13.52 0.31 -4.63
N ILE A 157 13.39 -0.16 -5.87
CA ILE A 157 13.46 0.69 -7.08
C ILE A 157 12.15 0.74 -7.87
N LEU A 158 11.27 -0.24 -7.70
CA LEU A 158 9.96 -0.27 -8.34
C LEU A 158 8.87 0.33 -7.42
N PRO A 159 7.71 0.68 -7.95
CA PRO A 159 6.60 1.11 -7.10
C PRO A 159 6.12 -0.01 -6.17
N LEU A 160 5.98 0.27 -4.88
CA LEU A 160 5.46 -0.69 -3.89
C LEU A 160 4.02 -1.13 -4.18
N ALA A 161 3.26 -0.32 -4.92
CA ALA A 161 1.94 -0.72 -5.40
C ALA A 161 1.98 -1.83 -6.48
N HIS A 162 3.16 -2.21 -6.95
CA HIS A 162 3.35 -3.34 -7.87
C HIS A 162 3.55 -4.64 -7.10
N THR A 163 2.83 -5.71 -7.45
CA THR A 163 2.88 -7.00 -6.73
C THR A 163 4.28 -7.57 -6.55
N TYR A 164 5.15 -7.42 -7.55
CA TYR A 164 6.53 -7.87 -7.48
C TYR A 164 7.31 -7.14 -6.38
N GLU A 165 7.29 -5.80 -6.39
CA GLU A 165 8.00 -4.99 -5.41
C GLU A 165 7.38 -5.14 -4.02
N LEU A 166 6.05 -5.23 -3.95
CA LEU A 166 5.34 -5.49 -2.69
C LEU A 166 5.80 -6.80 -2.05
N SER A 167 5.90 -7.88 -2.83
CA SER A 167 6.27 -9.21 -2.31
C SER A 167 7.77 -9.34 -2.06
N LEU A 168 8.60 -9.03 -3.06
CA LEU A 168 10.04 -9.31 -3.01
C LEU A 168 10.89 -8.11 -2.61
N GLY A 169 10.41 -6.89 -2.82
CA GLY A 169 11.09 -5.66 -2.41
C GLY A 169 10.69 -5.15 -1.02
N MET A 170 9.57 -5.65 -0.45
CA MET A 170 9.08 -5.23 0.86
C MET A 170 8.83 -6.41 1.80
N LEU A 171 7.85 -7.27 1.50
CA LEU A 171 7.43 -8.32 2.46
C LEU A 171 8.52 -9.34 2.73
N TYR A 172 9.23 -9.79 1.71
CA TYR A 172 10.32 -10.75 1.84
C TYR A 172 11.51 -10.19 2.65
N PRO A 173 12.06 -8.99 2.35
CA PRO A 173 13.08 -8.37 3.19
C PRO A 173 12.62 -8.15 4.64
N PHE A 174 11.37 -7.75 4.84
CA PHE A 174 10.79 -7.57 6.17
C PHE A 174 10.79 -8.89 6.96
N ALA A 175 10.33 -9.98 6.33
CA ALA A 175 10.32 -11.31 6.94
C ALA A 175 11.74 -11.84 7.23
N SER A 176 12.73 -11.39 6.46
CA SER A 176 14.14 -11.76 6.60
C SER A 176 14.90 -10.90 7.63
N GLY A 177 14.29 -9.81 8.12
CA GLY A 177 14.94 -8.82 8.99
C GLY A 177 15.94 -7.93 8.27
N ALA A 178 15.95 -7.93 6.94
CA ALA A 178 16.85 -7.13 6.12
C ALA A 178 16.40 -5.66 6.09
N LYS A 179 17.35 -4.77 5.82
CA LYS A 179 17.09 -3.34 5.65
C LYS A 179 16.59 -3.04 4.25
N VAL A 180 15.60 -2.15 4.12
CA VAL A 180 15.13 -1.67 2.81
C VAL A 180 15.36 -0.18 2.70
N CYS A 181 16.00 0.25 1.60
CA CYS A 181 16.19 1.64 1.24
C CYS A 181 15.30 1.99 0.06
N TYR A 182 14.49 3.04 0.20
CA TYR A 182 13.60 3.53 -0.84
C TYR A 182 14.25 4.67 -1.61
N ILE A 183 14.06 4.71 -2.94
CA ILE A 183 14.52 5.82 -3.77
C ILE A 183 13.46 6.90 -3.87
N SER A 184 13.90 8.16 -3.75
CA SER A 184 13.01 9.34 -3.81
C SER A 184 12.76 9.86 -5.23
N LYS A 185 13.52 9.37 -6.23
CA LYS A 185 13.47 9.84 -7.62
C LYS A 185 13.30 8.66 -8.58
N ALA A 186 12.93 8.97 -9.83
CA ALA A 186 12.85 7.96 -10.87
C ALA A 186 14.21 7.23 -11.05
N PRO A 187 14.21 5.89 -11.23
CA PRO A 187 15.43 5.07 -11.27
C PRO A 187 16.18 5.22 -12.60
N THR A 188 16.87 6.36 -12.80
CA THR A 188 17.79 6.50 -13.94
C THR A 188 19.12 5.79 -13.64
N PRO A 189 19.82 5.24 -14.66
CA PRO A 189 21.08 4.53 -14.45
C PRO A 189 22.11 5.33 -13.65
N SER A 190 22.29 6.61 -13.97
CA SER A 190 23.23 7.50 -13.28
C SER A 190 22.84 7.78 -11.82
N TYR A 191 21.55 7.82 -11.51
CA TYR A 191 21.04 7.98 -10.16
C TYR A 191 21.22 6.69 -9.35
N LEU A 192 20.88 5.54 -9.93
CA LEU A 192 21.02 4.25 -9.26
C LEU A 192 22.47 3.95 -8.86
N VAL A 193 23.43 4.18 -9.76
CA VAL A 193 24.86 4.01 -9.43
C VAL A 193 25.28 4.86 -8.22
N LYS A 194 24.81 6.12 -8.15
CA LYS A 194 25.11 6.99 -7.00
C LYS A 194 24.47 6.51 -5.71
N VAL A 195 23.24 6.02 -5.77
CA VAL A 195 22.52 5.50 -4.59
C VAL A 195 23.18 4.22 -4.10
N MET A 196 23.47 3.27 -5.01
CA MET A 196 24.10 1.98 -4.67
C MET A 196 25.48 2.15 -4.03
N ALA A 197 26.21 3.21 -4.36
CA ALA A 197 27.50 3.51 -3.74
C ALA A 197 27.38 4.01 -2.28
N ASN A 198 26.18 4.37 -1.82
CA ASN A 198 25.93 4.94 -0.48
C ASN A 198 25.02 4.06 0.39
N VAL A 199 24.61 2.89 -0.10
CA VAL A 199 23.80 1.89 0.60
C VAL A 199 24.65 0.68 0.94
#